data_4a9d9d0a97ed3aa79b2bb83a423c20e0
#
_entry.id   4a9d9d0a97ed3aa79b2bb83a423c20e0
#
_cell.length_a   1.000
_cell.length_b   1.000
_cell.length_c   1.000
_cell.angle_alpha   90.00
_cell.angle_beta   90.00
_cell.angle_gamma   90.00
#
_symmetry.space_group_name_H-M   'P 1'
#
loop_
_entity.id
_entity.type
_entity.pdbx_description
1 polymer ?
#
loop_
_entity_poly.entity_id
_entity_poly.type
_entity_poly.pdbx_seq_one_letter_code
_entity_poly.pdbx_strand_id
1 'polypeptide(L)'
;FTDGLPGGGYPFPVASRAATEHALVAGVLAKGTCVLHNAAREPEIVDLCNLLVAMGAEIEGIGSSDLTIHGKDRLHGSTYRVMGDRIEPGSYACAVATTGGEVELVGANEGEMQATVDALRTCGVTVEPVKGGLRVASEGRLKPLTISTAPYPGFATDMQAQFMAMLCM
;
A
#
# COMPACT_ATOMS: atom_id res chain seq x y z
N PHE A 1 13.85 -30.18 -9.19
CA PHE A 1 14.54 -28.97 -9.66
C PHE A 1 14.04 -28.68 -11.07
N THR A 2 13.48 -27.50 -11.29
CA THR A 2 12.99 -27.06 -12.60
C THR A 2 14.06 -26.17 -13.25
N ASP A 3 14.13 -26.16 -14.57
CA ASP A 3 14.98 -25.25 -15.36
C ASP A 3 14.47 -23.78 -15.32
N GLY A 4 13.85 -23.36 -14.24
CA GLY A 4 13.18 -22.09 -14.03
C GLY A 4 11.67 -22.23 -13.83
N LEU A 5 11.00 -21.15 -13.44
CA LEU A 5 9.55 -21.12 -13.28
C LEU A 5 8.89 -21.02 -14.67
N PRO A 6 7.91 -21.88 -15.02
CA PRO A 6 7.15 -21.72 -16.23
C PRO A 6 6.21 -20.51 -16.11
N GLY A 7 5.88 -19.89 -17.24
CA GLY A 7 4.76 -18.94 -17.32
C GLY A 7 3.42 -19.64 -17.07
N GLY A 8 2.39 -18.85 -16.74
CA GLY A 8 1.03 -19.36 -16.54
C GLY A 8 0.10 -18.35 -15.89
N GLY A 9 -1.19 -18.70 -15.77
CA GLY A 9 -2.21 -17.91 -15.07
C GLY A 9 -2.32 -18.31 -13.60
N TYR A 10 -2.32 -17.33 -12.71
CA TYR A 10 -2.38 -17.52 -11.25
C TYR A 10 -3.53 -16.69 -10.65
N PRO A 11 -4.72 -17.26 -10.48
CA PRO A 11 -5.83 -16.59 -9.80
C PRO A 11 -5.63 -16.64 -8.28
N PHE A 12 -5.54 -15.48 -7.63
CA PHE A 12 -5.55 -15.41 -6.19
C PHE A 12 -6.99 -15.54 -5.66
N PRO A 13 -7.25 -16.43 -4.70
CA PRO A 13 -8.59 -16.58 -4.11
C PRO A 13 -8.99 -15.33 -3.31
N VAL A 14 -8.01 -14.61 -2.78
CA VAL A 14 -8.15 -13.34 -2.06
C VAL A 14 -7.02 -12.42 -2.50
N ALA A 15 -7.34 -11.14 -2.74
CA ALA A 15 -6.31 -10.15 -3.00
C ALA A 15 -5.37 -10.06 -1.77
N SER A 16 -4.12 -10.44 -1.97
CA SER A 16 -3.10 -10.48 -0.91
C SER A 16 -1.85 -9.76 -1.40
N ARG A 17 -1.43 -8.74 -0.64
CA ARG A 17 -0.21 -7.98 -0.92
C ARG A 17 1.01 -8.90 -0.99
N ALA A 18 1.28 -9.65 0.07
CA ALA A 18 2.44 -10.53 0.14
C ALA A 18 2.46 -11.59 -0.98
N ALA A 19 1.31 -12.21 -1.30
CA ALA A 19 1.24 -13.18 -2.39
C ALA A 19 1.52 -12.52 -3.75
N THR A 20 0.99 -11.31 -3.99
CA THR A 20 1.22 -10.55 -5.22
C THR A 20 2.68 -10.14 -5.35
N GLU A 21 3.33 -9.64 -4.28
CA GLU A 21 4.76 -9.30 -4.27
C GLU A 21 5.63 -10.49 -4.63
N HIS A 22 5.41 -11.64 -4.00
CA HIS A 22 6.16 -12.86 -4.28
C HIS A 22 5.97 -13.34 -5.73
N ALA A 23 4.72 -13.31 -6.22
CA ALA A 23 4.42 -13.72 -7.58
C ALA A 23 5.03 -12.77 -8.63
N LEU A 24 5.05 -11.45 -8.36
CA LEU A 24 5.72 -10.45 -9.20
C LEU A 24 7.21 -10.72 -9.30
N VAL A 25 7.91 -10.84 -8.16
CA VAL A 25 9.36 -11.07 -8.11
C VAL A 25 9.74 -12.40 -8.77
N ALA A 26 8.92 -13.44 -8.60
CA ALA A 26 9.14 -14.71 -9.27
C ALA A 26 8.83 -14.66 -10.77
N GLY A 27 7.74 -13.97 -11.14
CA GLY A 27 7.22 -13.89 -12.52
C GLY A 27 8.14 -13.14 -13.48
N VAL A 28 8.85 -12.10 -13.01
CA VAL A 28 9.74 -11.30 -13.88
C VAL A 28 10.92 -12.08 -14.44
N LEU A 29 11.29 -13.22 -13.83
CA LEU A 29 12.33 -14.14 -14.31
C LEU A 29 11.77 -15.50 -14.74
N ALA A 30 10.45 -15.61 -14.91
CA ALA A 30 9.83 -16.85 -15.41
C ALA A 30 10.11 -17.07 -16.90
N LYS A 31 10.03 -18.32 -17.33
CA LYS A 31 10.11 -18.67 -18.76
C LYS A 31 8.72 -18.50 -19.39
N GLY A 32 8.52 -17.38 -20.07
CA GLY A 32 7.25 -17.04 -20.72
C GLY A 32 6.44 -15.97 -19.97
N THR A 33 5.15 -15.94 -20.21
CA THR A 33 4.25 -14.92 -19.64
C THR A 33 3.52 -15.45 -18.42
N CYS A 34 3.52 -14.68 -17.35
CA CYS A 34 2.70 -14.90 -16.16
C CYS A 34 1.54 -13.91 -16.14
N VAL A 35 0.33 -14.40 -15.85
CA VAL A 35 -0.85 -13.54 -15.65
C VAL A 35 -1.36 -13.75 -14.23
N LEU A 36 -1.35 -12.68 -13.43
CA LEU A 36 -1.87 -12.69 -12.07
C LEU A 36 -3.28 -12.12 -12.10
N HIS A 37 -4.28 -12.90 -11.68
CA HIS A 37 -5.66 -12.46 -11.54
C HIS A 37 -5.99 -12.21 -10.08
N ASN A 38 -6.82 -11.21 -9.81
CA ASN A 38 -7.16 -10.76 -8.47
C ASN A 38 -5.92 -10.37 -7.63
N ALA A 39 -4.94 -9.74 -8.30
CA ALA A 39 -3.75 -9.20 -7.66
C ALA A 39 -4.11 -8.05 -6.71
N ALA A 40 -3.30 -7.87 -5.69
CA ALA A 40 -3.39 -6.74 -4.79
C ALA A 40 -3.04 -5.43 -5.53
N ARG A 41 -3.66 -4.31 -5.11
CA ARG A 41 -3.56 -3.01 -5.81
C ARG A 41 -3.04 -1.90 -4.91
N GLU A 42 -2.50 -2.26 -3.75
CA GLU A 42 -1.90 -1.32 -2.81
C GLU A 42 -0.82 -0.48 -3.51
N PRO A 43 -0.62 0.79 -3.11
CA PRO A 43 0.42 1.65 -3.66
C PRO A 43 1.80 0.99 -3.69
N GLU A 44 2.13 0.17 -2.69
CA GLU A 44 3.39 -0.59 -2.59
C GLU A 44 3.55 -1.62 -3.72
N ILE A 45 2.45 -2.20 -4.20
CA ILE A 45 2.48 -3.11 -5.37
C ILE A 45 2.80 -2.34 -6.64
N VAL A 46 2.19 -1.16 -6.80
CA VAL A 46 2.47 -0.27 -7.93
C VAL A 46 3.92 0.18 -7.90
N ASP A 47 4.44 0.54 -6.74
CA ASP A 47 5.84 0.96 -6.54
C ASP A 47 6.82 -0.17 -6.86
N LEU A 48 6.55 -1.39 -6.39
CA LEU A 48 7.34 -2.58 -6.74
C LEU A 48 7.33 -2.86 -8.25
N CYS A 49 6.17 -2.77 -8.90
CA CYS A 49 6.09 -2.93 -10.36
C CYS A 49 6.96 -1.89 -11.07
N ASN A 50 6.89 -0.62 -10.66
CA ASN A 50 7.68 0.46 -11.24
C ASN A 50 9.19 0.26 -11.02
N LEU A 51 9.61 -0.23 -9.84
CA LEU A 51 11.00 -0.61 -9.58
C LEU A 51 11.45 -1.72 -10.54
N LEU A 52 10.65 -2.77 -10.67
CA LEU A 52 10.96 -3.90 -11.56
C LEU A 52 11.03 -3.44 -13.03
N VAL A 53 10.14 -2.57 -13.47
CA VAL A 53 10.18 -1.96 -14.81
C VAL A 53 11.45 -1.12 -15.00
N ALA A 54 11.84 -0.33 -14.00
CA ALA A 54 13.09 0.42 -14.02
C ALA A 54 14.33 -0.49 -14.08
N MET A 55 14.21 -1.75 -13.65
CA MET A 55 15.24 -2.78 -13.76
C MET A 55 15.16 -3.57 -15.09
N GLY A 56 14.22 -3.24 -15.98
CA GLY A 56 14.06 -3.85 -17.31
C GLY A 56 12.98 -4.94 -17.40
N ALA A 57 12.15 -5.10 -16.36
CA ALA A 57 10.97 -5.96 -16.44
C ALA A 57 9.91 -5.35 -17.37
N GLU A 58 9.05 -6.22 -17.91
CA GLU A 58 7.91 -5.84 -18.76
C GLU A 58 6.64 -6.31 -18.08
N ILE A 59 5.87 -5.34 -17.55
CA ILE A 59 4.67 -5.57 -16.74
C ILE A 59 3.55 -4.68 -17.28
N GLU A 60 2.41 -5.29 -17.60
CA GLU A 60 1.20 -4.61 -18.01
C GLU A 60 0.14 -4.66 -16.90
N GLY A 61 -0.81 -3.72 -16.92
CA GLY A 61 -1.91 -3.67 -15.96
C GLY A 61 -1.54 -3.15 -14.57
N ILE A 62 -0.40 -2.45 -14.42
CA ILE A 62 0.05 -1.90 -13.13
C ILE A 62 -1.05 -1.05 -12.49
N GLY A 63 -1.37 -1.33 -11.21
CA GLY A 63 -2.45 -0.68 -10.46
C GLY A 63 -3.84 -1.30 -10.67
N SER A 64 -3.98 -2.29 -11.58
CA SER A 64 -5.20 -3.07 -11.75
C SER A 64 -5.16 -4.40 -10.97
N SER A 65 -6.29 -5.12 -10.97
CA SER A 65 -6.36 -6.47 -10.40
C SER A 65 -5.78 -7.56 -11.28
N ASP A 66 -5.42 -7.23 -12.52
CA ASP A 66 -4.87 -8.17 -13.49
C ASP A 66 -3.52 -7.65 -13.98
N LEU A 67 -2.47 -8.39 -13.65
CA LEU A 67 -1.10 -8.07 -14.04
C LEU A 67 -0.59 -9.10 -15.04
N THR A 68 -0.08 -8.64 -16.17
CA THR A 68 0.61 -9.49 -17.14
C THR A 68 2.10 -9.20 -17.07
N ILE A 69 2.90 -10.23 -16.83
CA ILE A 69 4.34 -10.15 -16.62
C ILE A 69 5.02 -10.97 -17.72
N HIS A 70 5.83 -10.32 -18.53
CA HIS A 70 6.64 -10.99 -19.54
C HIS A 70 8.02 -11.31 -18.95
N GLY A 71 8.27 -12.59 -18.69
CA GLY A 71 9.51 -13.03 -18.06
C GLY A 71 10.74 -12.67 -18.91
N LYS A 72 11.81 -12.31 -18.22
CA LYS A 72 13.11 -11.94 -18.81
C LYS A 72 14.19 -12.91 -18.33
N ASP A 73 15.22 -13.10 -19.12
CA ASP A 73 16.37 -13.92 -18.72
C ASP A 73 17.16 -13.29 -17.58
N ARG A 74 17.15 -11.96 -17.49
CA ARG A 74 17.81 -11.19 -16.44
C ARG A 74 17.23 -9.77 -16.35
N LEU A 75 17.34 -9.18 -15.16
CA LEU A 75 17.16 -7.76 -14.92
C LEU A 75 18.52 -7.07 -14.74
N HIS A 76 18.54 -5.76 -14.83
CA HIS A 76 19.72 -4.92 -14.55
C HIS A 76 19.54 -4.09 -13.30
N GLY A 77 20.62 -3.53 -12.77
CA GLY A 77 20.55 -2.59 -11.65
C GLY A 77 19.90 -1.27 -12.05
N SER A 78 19.22 -0.63 -11.11
CA SER A 78 18.60 0.67 -11.30
C SER A 78 18.75 1.53 -10.04
N THR A 79 18.77 2.87 -10.23
CA THR A 79 18.58 3.81 -9.11
C THR A 79 17.10 4.14 -9.04
N TYR A 80 16.48 3.83 -7.93
CA TYR A 80 15.05 4.01 -7.74
C TYR A 80 14.76 4.61 -6.37
N ARG A 81 13.82 5.55 -6.30
CA ARG A 81 13.35 6.10 -5.04
C ARG A 81 12.07 5.37 -4.64
N VAL A 82 12.18 4.52 -3.64
CA VAL A 82 11.02 3.82 -3.06
C VAL A 82 10.06 4.83 -2.46
N MET A 83 8.76 4.57 -2.58
CA MET A 83 7.70 5.37 -1.98
C MET A 83 7.80 5.41 -0.45
N GLY A 84 7.16 6.40 0.18
CA GLY A 84 7.01 6.44 1.65
C GLY A 84 6.07 5.35 2.15
N ASP A 85 6.28 4.89 3.38
CA ASP A 85 5.32 4.01 4.05
C ASP A 85 4.06 4.80 4.42
N ARG A 86 2.89 4.36 3.98
CA ARG A 86 1.60 4.97 4.30
C ARG A 86 1.04 4.59 5.68
N ILE A 87 1.58 3.55 6.29
CA ILE A 87 1.17 3.08 7.63
C ILE A 87 1.85 3.90 8.72
N GLU A 88 3.10 4.30 8.49
CA GLU A 88 3.86 5.12 9.42
C GLU A 88 3.17 6.48 9.69
N PRO A 89 2.83 7.33 8.70
CA PRO A 89 2.10 8.57 8.95
C PRO A 89 0.71 8.34 9.57
N GLY A 90 0.02 7.27 9.22
CA GLY A 90 -1.23 6.87 9.88
C GLY A 90 -1.05 6.60 11.36
N SER A 91 0.04 5.97 11.75
CA SER A 91 0.38 5.70 13.16
C SER A 91 0.67 6.99 13.93
N TYR A 92 1.43 7.92 13.35
CA TYR A 92 1.66 9.24 13.95
C TYR A 92 0.36 10.06 14.05
N ALA A 93 -0.51 9.98 13.05
CA ALA A 93 -1.82 10.64 13.10
C ALA A 93 -2.69 10.09 14.25
N CYS A 94 -2.68 8.79 14.50
CA CYS A 94 -3.36 8.19 15.66
C CYS A 94 -2.76 8.68 17.00
N ALA A 95 -1.44 8.84 17.06
CA ALA A 95 -0.78 9.39 18.27
C ALA A 95 -1.26 10.82 18.52
N VAL A 96 -1.27 11.70 17.52
CA VAL A 96 -1.81 13.07 17.63
C VAL A 96 -3.29 13.07 18.03
N ALA A 97 -4.07 12.18 17.42
CA ALA A 97 -5.50 12.03 17.73
C ALA A 97 -5.72 11.73 19.22
N THR A 98 -4.85 10.90 19.83
CA THR A 98 -4.94 10.46 21.21
C THR A 98 -4.43 11.50 22.21
N THR A 99 -3.30 12.13 21.90
CA THR A 99 -2.61 13.04 22.85
C THR A 99 -3.05 14.50 22.69
N GLY A 100 -3.73 14.83 21.61
CA GLY A 100 -3.96 16.21 21.20
C GLY A 100 -2.69 16.85 20.61
N GLY A 101 -2.86 18.03 20.06
CA GLY A 101 -1.77 18.81 19.45
C GLY A 101 -1.83 18.82 17.93
N GLU A 102 -0.71 19.17 17.31
CA GLU A 102 -0.61 19.35 15.86
C GLU A 102 0.76 18.92 15.35
N VAL A 103 0.81 18.26 14.20
CA VAL A 103 2.04 17.87 13.49
C VAL A 103 1.88 18.02 11.98
N GLU A 104 2.99 18.19 11.29
CA GLU A 104 3.09 18.00 9.84
C GLU A 104 3.79 16.67 9.55
N LEU A 105 3.12 15.81 8.79
CA LEU A 105 3.62 14.52 8.34
C LEU A 105 4.24 14.71 6.96
N VAL A 106 5.53 15.00 6.92
CA VAL A 106 6.27 15.28 5.69
C VAL A 106 6.38 14.03 4.83
N GLY A 107 6.03 14.15 3.56
CA GLY A 107 6.05 13.04 2.60
C GLY A 107 4.79 12.17 2.61
N ALA A 108 3.87 12.37 3.56
CA ALA A 108 2.60 11.65 3.57
C ALA A 108 1.71 12.09 2.38
N ASN A 109 1.01 11.12 1.79
CA ASN A 109 0.13 11.33 0.65
C ASN A 109 -1.28 10.84 0.98
N GLU A 110 -2.25 11.75 1.01
CA GLU A 110 -3.65 11.42 1.31
C GLU A 110 -4.21 10.34 0.39
N GLY A 111 -3.92 10.41 -0.91
CA GLY A 111 -4.42 9.45 -1.91
C GLY A 111 -3.96 8.01 -1.67
N GLU A 112 -2.82 7.80 -1.01
CA GLU A 112 -2.30 6.47 -0.69
C GLU A 112 -2.93 5.88 0.59
N MET A 113 -3.50 6.73 1.46
CA MET A 113 -4.06 6.35 2.75
C MET A 113 -5.49 6.89 2.99
N GLN A 114 -6.27 7.07 1.92
CA GLN A 114 -7.58 7.72 1.95
C GLN A 114 -8.51 7.14 3.02
N ALA A 115 -8.65 5.81 3.10
CA ALA A 115 -9.52 5.17 4.10
C ALA A 115 -9.10 5.49 5.55
N THR A 116 -7.80 5.61 5.81
CA THR A 116 -7.26 6.01 7.12
C THR A 116 -7.58 7.48 7.41
N VAL A 117 -7.40 8.37 6.44
CA VAL A 117 -7.71 9.79 6.57
C VAL A 117 -9.20 10.01 6.81
N ASP A 118 -10.06 9.33 6.06
CA ASP A 118 -11.52 9.41 6.23
C ASP A 118 -11.97 8.94 7.62
N ALA A 119 -11.36 7.85 8.11
CA ALA A 119 -11.62 7.35 9.46
C ALA A 119 -11.20 8.35 10.54
N LEU A 120 -10.01 8.95 10.42
CA LEU A 120 -9.53 10.01 11.33
C LEU A 120 -10.45 11.23 11.32
N ARG A 121 -10.84 11.72 10.16
CA ARG A 121 -11.78 12.84 10.01
C ARG A 121 -13.15 12.53 10.63
N THR A 122 -13.63 11.29 10.48
CA THR A 122 -14.89 10.84 11.08
C THR A 122 -14.81 10.85 12.60
N CYS A 123 -13.66 10.53 13.19
CA CYS A 123 -13.41 10.63 14.63
C CYS A 123 -13.28 12.09 15.13
N GLY A 124 -13.24 13.07 14.23
CA GLY A 124 -13.10 14.48 14.58
C GLY A 124 -11.66 14.99 14.55
N VAL A 125 -10.72 14.23 14.01
CA VAL A 125 -9.34 14.68 13.78
C VAL A 125 -9.30 15.54 12.52
N THR A 126 -8.63 16.68 12.58
CA THR A 126 -8.34 17.51 11.41
C THR A 126 -7.19 16.90 10.65
N VAL A 127 -7.40 16.57 9.38
CA VAL A 127 -6.35 16.12 8.46
C VAL A 127 -6.47 16.93 7.17
N GLU A 128 -5.45 17.72 6.86
CA GLU A 128 -5.44 18.64 5.72
C GLU A 128 -4.17 18.45 4.89
N PRO A 129 -4.29 18.48 3.55
CA PRO A 129 -3.11 18.48 2.70
C PRO A 129 -2.34 19.81 2.85
N VAL A 130 -1.03 19.70 2.97
CA VAL A 130 -0.09 20.84 2.98
C VAL A 130 1.01 20.63 1.95
N LYS A 131 1.81 21.65 1.70
CA LYS A 131 2.92 21.52 0.75
C LYS A 131 3.91 20.45 1.20
N GLY A 132 3.86 19.30 0.52
CA GLY A 132 4.80 18.19 0.75
C GLY A 132 4.39 17.21 1.84
N GLY A 133 3.12 17.20 2.26
CA GLY A 133 2.63 16.25 3.26
C GLY A 133 1.21 16.50 3.73
N LEU A 134 0.92 16.07 4.95
CA LEU A 134 -0.37 16.25 5.62
C LEU A 134 -0.17 16.94 6.97
N ARG A 135 -1.01 17.91 7.26
CA ARG A 135 -1.18 18.49 8.60
C ARG A 135 -2.22 17.69 9.35
N VAL A 136 -1.90 17.26 10.55
CA VAL A 136 -2.81 16.54 11.44
C VAL A 136 -2.93 17.30 12.76
N ALA A 137 -4.17 17.58 13.20
CA ALA A 137 -4.44 18.28 14.46
C ALA A 137 -5.63 17.65 15.19
N SER A 138 -5.56 17.62 16.52
CA SER A 138 -6.62 17.10 17.38
C SER A 138 -6.67 17.83 18.71
N GLU A 139 -7.87 17.96 19.27
CA GLU A 139 -8.09 18.43 20.64
C GLU A 139 -8.09 17.28 21.66
N GLY A 140 -7.82 16.05 21.24
CA GLY A 140 -7.84 14.85 22.08
C GLY A 140 -9.25 14.37 22.45
N ARG A 141 -10.29 14.89 21.81
CA ARG A 141 -11.69 14.48 22.01
C ARG A 141 -12.20 13.76 20.77
N LEU A 142 -12.22 12.44 20.82
CA LEU A 142 -12.59 11.62 19.68
C LEU A 142 -14.07 11.22 19.71
N LYS A 143 -14.67 11.11 18.52
CA LYS A 143 -15.99 10.53 18.33
C LYS A 143 -15.86 9.02 18.13
N PRO A 144 -16.85 8.22 18.59
CA PRO A 144 -16.83 6.77 18.35
C PRO A 144 -16.92 6.46 16.84
N LEU A 145 -16.28 5.38 16.44
CA LEU A 145 -16.23 4.93 15.06
C LEU A 145 -16.33 3.41 14.99
N THR A 146 -17.06 2.90 14.00
CA THR A 146 -17.05 1.49 13.63
C THR A 146 -16.26 1.35 12.32
N ILE A 147 -15.23 0.49 12.32
CA ILE A 147 -14.35 0.25 11.17
C ILE A 147 -14.39 -1.22 10.82
N SER A 148 -14.39 -1.51 9.52
CA SER A 148 -14.14 -2.85 8.98
C SER A 148 -12.91 -2.82 8.09
N THR A 149 -11.98 -3.73 8.31
CA THR A 149 -10.81 -3.90 7.46
C THR A 149 -11.20 -4.53 6.12
N ALA A 150 -10.57 -4.10 5.06
CA ALA A 150 -10.78 -4.64 3.71
C ALA A 150 -9.52 -4.46 2.86
N PRO A 151 -9.35 -5.27 1.80
CA PRO A 151 -8.31 -5.05 0.80
C PRO A 151 -8.35 -3.62 0.23
N TYR A 152 -7.20 -3.11 -0.19
CA TYR A 152 -7.09 -1.78 -0.79
C TYR A 152 -8.09 -1.59 -1.96
N PRO A 153 -8.79 -0.45 -2.03
CA PRO A 153 -8.59 0.80 -1.28
C PRO A 153 -9.35 0.87 0.06
N GLY A 154 -9.79 -0.26 0.62
CA GLY A 154 -10.41 -0.31 1.93
C GLY A 154 -9.44 -0.03 3.07
N PHE A 155 -9.96 -0.09 4.32
CA PHE A 155 -9.17 0.19 5.51
C PHE A 155 -8.17 -0.95 5.79
N ALA A 156 -6.88 -0.60 5.84
CA ALA A 156 -5.79 -1.55 6.00
C ALA A 156 -5.81 -2.24 7.38
N THR A 157 -5.60 -3.57 7.40
CA THR A 157 -5.43 -4.34 8.64
C THR A 157 -4.24 -3.85 9.47
N ASP A 158 -3.21 -3.33 8.82
CA ASP A 158 -2.00 -2.79 9.45
C ASP A 158 -2.28 -1.54 10.32
N MET A 159 -3.43 -0.88 10.11
CA MET A 159 -3.90 0.25 10.94
C MET A 159 -4.84 -0.17 12.08
N GLN A 160 -5.22 -1.43 12.17
CA GLN A 160 -6.18 -1.91 13.15
C GLN A 160 -5.72 -1.66 14.59
N ALA A 161 -4.49 -2.00 14.92
CA ALA A 161 -3.96 -1.89 16.28
C ALA A 161 -3.90 -0.42 16.76
N GLN A 162 -3.47 0.50 15.88
CA GLN A 162 -3.37 1.93 16.18
C GLN A 162 -4.75 2.54 16.41
N PHE A 163 -5.73 2.24 15.54
CA PHE A 163 -7.10 2.72 15.72
C PHE A 163 -7.77 2.11 16.95
N MET A 164 -7.54 0.84 17.23
CA MET A 164 -8.05 0.20 18.44
C MET A 164 -7.50 0.88 19.70
N ALA A 165 -6.19 1.14 19.75
CA ALA A 165 -5.58 1.87 20.87
C ALA A 165 -6.13 3.29 20.99
N MET A 166 -6.23 4.04 19.90
CA MET A 166 -6.76 5.39 19.83
C MET A 166 -8.20 5.48 20.32
N LEU A 167 -9.06 4.54 19.96
CA LEU A 167 -10.49 4.54 20.31
C LEU A 167 -10.79 3.99 21.71
N CYS A 168 -9.78 3.46 22.41
CA CYS A 168 -9.89 3.07 23.83
C CYS A 168 -9.61 4.22 24.81
N MET A 169 -9.14 5.37 24.34
CA MET A 169 -8.83 6.54 25.17
C MET A 169 -10.02 7.48 25.27
#